data_3338fd8436a268af3147601ff8a1bdd1
#
_entry.id   3338fd8436a268af3147601ff8a1bdd1
#
_cell.length_a   1.000
_cell.length_b   1.000
_cell.length_c   1.000
_cell.angle_alpha   90.00
_cell.angle_beta   90.00
_cell.angle_gamma   90.00
#
_symmetry.space_group_name_H-M   'P 1'
#
loop_
_entity.id
_entity.type
_entity.pdbx_description
1 polymer ?
#
loop_
_entity_poly.entity_id
_entity_poly.type
_entity_poly.pdbx_seq_one_letter_code
_entity_poly.pdbx_strand_id
1 'polypeptide(L)'
;LDKSVDEIWTDQRAAVQHNPSMRHDRLGYWIEEAGEAVPRPALDGEREADVVVLGGGYTGMWTAWYVRQLQPEARVVLLEAEPLCGRGPSGRNGGFCNAMWFQLASMRDRWGDEAALEVARAAQQAVGRIGAFCRERGVEAWYRPAGYMQVSTSPAHDGGWQRALEACRELGAGEMLQPLGEAEVRARCDSPAFRAGAVSPTSATVQPARLALGLRAALLEAGVEICESSPMRSFREDEGGVEVRAALGTVRAKRAVLAIGAAAKGRHGPLRGRLTVASSHIVLTEPVPDVLDRLGWSGGECITDSRALLHYFRTTPDGRIAFGWGGGRIAMGARTHGRAEVDAAVIAAAAEDLHAYFPALRGRRITHAWGGPIDASPTHLPAVRTLPRGRAFVAAGYTGNGVGPSNMVGRALASLALGRRDEHTRLAFVDSRTPRVPPEPFHWLGGESIRYGILRKEEAEMEGRRPGRISAAVARVPELIGFHIGR
;
A
#
# COMPACT_ATOMS: atom_id res chain seq x y z
N LEU A 1 2.93 11.49 -37.36
CA LEU A 1 2.82 12.88 -36.88
C LEU A 1 2.45 12.85 -35.42
N ASP A 2 3.44 13.13 -34.58
CA ASP A 2 3.35 13.07 -33.13
C ASP A 2 2.41 14.14 -32.60
N LYS A 3 1.30 13.72 -31.99
CA LYS A 3 0.58 14.57 -31.04
C LYS A 3 1.48 14.75 -29.82
N SER A 4 1.64 15.97 -29.36
CA SER A 4 2.43 16.23 -28.16
C SER A 4 1.80 15.51 -26.95
N VAL A 5 2.63 15.17 -25.97
CA VAL A 5 2.18 14.50 -24.71
C VAL A 5 1.05 15.30 -24.06
N ASP A 6 1.08 16.62 -24.15
CA ASP A 6 0.03 17.51 -23.64
C ASP A 6 -1.27 17.47 -24.48
N GLU A 7 -1.20 17.18 -25.77
CA GLU A 7 -2.41 17.07 -26.63
C GLU A 7 -3.13 15.74 -26.41
N ILE A 8 -2.41 14.63 -26.23
CA ILE A 8 -3.02 13.33 -25.87
C ILE A 8 -3.72 13.42 -24.50
N TRP A 9 -3.09 14.10 -23.56
CA TRP A 9 -3.65 14.33 -22.22
C TRP A 9 -4.75 15.40 -22.21
N THR A 10 -4.84 16.27 -23.22
CA THR A 10 -5.87 17.32 -23.30
C THR A 10 -7.18 16.78 -23.88
N ASP A 11 -7.13 15.89 -24.87
CA ASP A 11 -8.31 15.20 -25.42
C ASP A 11 -8.97 14.29 -24.37
N GLN A 12 -8.17 13.62 -23.54
CA GLN A 12 -8.66 12.80 -22.43
C GLN A 12 -9.30 13.60 -21.29
N ARG A 13 -8.86 14.87 -21.09
CA ARG A 13 -9.51 15.79 -20.14
C ARG A 13 -10.97 16.09 -20.46
N ALA A 14 -11.32 16.11 -21.73
CA ALA A 14 -12.69 16.41 -22.16
C ALA A 14 -13.68 15.29 -21.80
N ALA A 15 -13.27 14.04 -21.89
CA ALA A 15 -14.14 12.89 -21.62
C ALA A 15 -14.47 12.71 -20.12
N VAL A 16 -13.51 12.99 -19.22
CA VAL A 16 -13.71 12.88 -17.76
C VAL A 16 -14.43 14.12 -17.20
N GLN A 17 -14.21 15.30 -17.78
CA GLN A 17 -14.94 16.52 -17.38
C GLN A 17 -16.44 16.47 -17.67
N HIS A 18 -16.93 15.50 -18.47
CA HIS A 18 -18.31 15.37 -18.88
C HIS A 18 -19.12 14.31 -18.14
N ASN A 19 -18.59 13.72 -17.04
CA ASN A 19 -19.41 12.88 -16.16
C ASN A 19 -19.75 13.63 -14.85
N PRO A 20 -20.85 14.44 -14.84
CA PRO A 20 -21.22 15.27 -13.68
C PRO A 20 -21.63 14.46 -12.44
N SER A 21 -21.73 13.15 -12.56
CA SER A 21 -22.12 12.25 -11.46
C SER A 21 -20.95 11.58 -10.75
N MET A 22 -19.70 11.74 -11.23
CA MET A 22 -18.53 11.15 -10.60
C MET A 22 -18.02 12.06 -9.47
N ARG A 23 -18.04 11.55 -8.25
CA ARG A 23 -17.45 12.25 -7.10
C ARG A 23 -15.93 12.08 -7.11
N HIS A 24 -15.23 13.18 -7.33
CA HIS A 24 -13.80 13.27 -7.10
C HIS A 24 -13.57 13.68 -5.65
N ASP A 25 -13.27 12.73 -4.77
CA ASP A 25 -13.07 13.03 -3.37
C ASP A 25 -11.64 12.68 -2.93
N ARG A 26 -11.06 13.55 -2.10
CA ARG A 26 -9.79 13.31 -1.43
C ARG A 26 -9.85 12.06 -0.53
N LEU A 27 -10.98 11.80 0.11
CA LEU A 27 -11.15 10.72 1.08
C LEU A 27 -11.59 9.40 0.44
N GLY A 28 -12.41 9.46 -0.63
CA GLY A 28 -12.87 8.31 -1.38
C GLY A 28 -13.98 7.50 -0.71
N TYR A 29 -14.51 6.57 -1.49
CA TYR A 29 -15.66 5.73 -1.11
C TYR A 29 -15.48 4.98 0.21
N TRP A 30 -14.29 4.46 0.48
CA TRP A 30 -14.09 3.64 1.69
C TRP A 30 -14.33 4.42 2.98
N ILE A 31 -13.91 5.69 3.02
CA ILE A 31 -14.12 6.56 4.18
C ILE A 31 -15.61 6.95 4.30
N GLU A 32 -16.26 7.28 3.16
CA GLU A 32 -17.68 7.60 3.13
C GLU A 32 -18.53 6.40 3.61
N GLU A 33 -18.26 5.21 3.10
CA GLU A 33 -18.98 3.98 3.41
C GLU A 33 -18.77 3.52 4.86
N ALA A 34 -17.57 3.70 5.40
CA ALA A 34 -17.28 3.34 6.79
C ALA A 34 -18.00 4.22 7.82
N GLY A 35 -18.55 5.36 7.37
CA GLY A 35 -19.24 6.32 8.22
C GLY A 35 -18.30 7.22 9.03
N GLU A 36 -18.92 8.07 9.84
CA GLU A 36 -18.22 9.05 10.65
C GLU A 36 -17.88 8.49 12.03
N ALA A 37 -16.74 8.93 12.56
CA ALA A 37 -16.35 8.70 13.95
C ALA A 37 -16.04 10.05 14.60
N VAL A 38 -16.33 10.17 15.89
CA VAL A 38 -16.02 11.39 16.65
C VAL A 38 -14.53 11.54 16.82
N PRO A 39 -13.91 12.61 16.32
CA PRO A 39 -12.48 12.86 16.50
C PRO A 39 -12.11 12.95 18.00
N ARG A 40 -10.91 12.50 18.34
CA ARG A 40 -10.34 12.72 19.67
C ARG A 40 -9.74 14.11 19.75
N PRO A 41 -9.69 14.72 20.93
CA PRO A 41 -9.07 16.04 21.13
C PRO A 41 -7.62 16.04 20.65
N ALA A 42 -7.18 17.19 20.13
CA ALA A 42 -5.78 17.42 19.83
C ALA A 42 -4.95 17.40 21.12
N LEU A 43 -3.66 17.08 20.97
CA LEU A 43 -2.72 17.15 22.08
C LEU A 43 -2.67 18.59 22.61
N ASP A 44 -3.02 18.75 23.89
CA ASP A 44 -2.94 20.01 24.62
C ASP A 44 -2.16 19.79 25.92
N GLY A 45 -1.20 20.69 26.21
CA GLY A 45 -0.32 20.61 27.39
C GLY A 45 0.73 19.50 27.28
N GLU A 46 1.22 19.05 28.44
CA GLU A 46 2.29 18.06 28.53
C GLU A 46 1.74 16.66 28.82
N ARG A 47 2.36 15.65 28.21
CA ARG A 47 2.09 14.23 28.45
C ARG A 47 3.38 13.48 28.67
N GLU A 48 3.32 12.50 29.55
CA GLU A 48 4.37 11.47 29.73
C GLU A 48 3.87 10.12 29.29
N ALA A 49 4.71 9.38 28.54
CA ALA A 49 4.39 8.04 28.07
C ALA A 49 5.58 7.09 28.19
N ASP A 50 5.32 5.80 28.12
CA ASP A 50 6.37 4.80 27.89
C ASP A 50 6.70 4.74 26.41
N VAL A 51 5.67 4.79 25.54
CA VAL A 51 5.83 4.81 24.09
C VAL A 51 4.94 5.90 23.47
N VAL A 52 5.54 6.74 22.66
CA VAL A 52 4.80 7.65 21.77
C VAL A 52 4.83 7.11 20.35
N VAL A 53 3.65 7.03 19.71
CA VAL A 53 3.48 6.59 18.33
C VAL A 53 3.05 7.77 17.47
N LEU A 54 3.80 8.04 16.40
CA LEU A 54 3.54 9.13 15.46
C LEU A 54 2.94 8.55 14.17
N GLY A 55 1.67 8.86 13.92
CA GLY A 55 0.88 8.41 12.79
C GLY A 55 -0.17 7.37 13.17
N GLY A 56 -1.44 7.75 12.97
CA GLY A 56 -2.64 6.92 13.19
C GLY A 56 -3.04 6.08 11.97
N GLY A 57 -2.07 5.73 11.11
CA GLY A 57 -2.25 4.71 10.07
C GLY A 57 -2.11 3.29 10.63
N TYR A 58 -2.28 2.28 9.79
CA TYR A 58 -2.20 0.87 10.20
C TYR A 58 -0.94 0.55 11.00
N THR A 59 0.24 0.94 10.51
CA THR A 59 1.51 0.61 11.17
C THR A 59 1.56 1.16 12.59
N GLY A 60 1.18 2.43 12.79
CA GLY A 60 1.19 3.03 14.12
C GLY A 60 0.13 2.43 15.03
N MET A 61 -1.08 2.23 14.52
CA MET A 61 -2.16 1.62 15.31
C MET A 61 -1.86 0.16 15.67
N TRP A 62 -1.34 -0.67 14.75
CA TRP A 62 -0.89 -2.02 15.08
C TRP A 62 0.26 -2.02 16.08
N THR A 63 1.19 -1.06 15.99
CA THR A 63 2.27 -0.91 16.98
C THR A 63 1.67 -0.64 18.37
N ALA A 64 0.79 0.36 18.49
CA ALA A 64 0.14 0.69 19.75
C ALA A 64 -0.67 -0.50 20.32
N TRP A 65 -1.39 -1.21 19.45
CA TRP A 65 -2.12 -2.42 19.80
C TRP A 65 -1.19 -3.49 20.41
N TYR A 66 -0.10 -3.83 19.72
CA TYR A 66 0.83 -4.83 20.20
C TYR A 66 1.62 -4.39 21.44
N VAL A 67 1.92 -3.09 21.59
CA VAL A 67 2.50 -2.59 22.85
C VAL A 67 1.55 -2.91 24.02
N ARG A 68 0.27 -2.60 23.89
CA ARG A 68 -0.74 -2.91 24.92
C ARG A 68 -0.96 -4.41 25.16
N GLN A 69 -0.87 -5.23 24.09
CA GLN A 69 -0.95 -6.70 24.22
C GLN A 69 0.27 -7.29 24.96
N LEU A 70 1.46 -6.76 24.72
CA LEU A 70 2.71 -7.25 25.30
C LEU A 70 2.99 -6.70 26.68
N GLN A 71 2.52 -5.50 26.97
CA GLN A 71 2.70 -4.80 28.23
C GLN A 71 1.44 -3.98 28.53
N PRO A 72 0.42 -4.61 29.17
CA PRO A 72 -0.88 -4.01 29.42
C PRO A 72 -0.84 -2.70 30.23
N GLU A 73 0.14 -2.50 31.07
CA GLU A 73 0.33 -1.32 31.91
C GLU A 73 1.09 -0.17 31.19
N ALA A 74 1.67 -0.41 29.99
CA ALA A 74 2.41 0.63 29.30
C ALA A 74 1.52 1.82 28.92
N ARG A 75 1.96 3.01 29.27
CA ARG A 75 1.32 4.27 28.83
C ARG A 75 1.69 4.54 27.39
N VAL A 76 0.70 4.53 26.50
CA VAL A 76 0.87 4.75 25.07
C VAL A 76 0.11 5.98 24.65
N VAL A 77 0.80 6.93 24.01
CA VAL A 77 0.21 8.13 23.37
C VAL A 77 0.40 7.99 21.85
N LEU A 78 -0.69 8.10 21.10
CA LEU A 78 -0.67 8.08 19.63
C LEU A 78 -1.06 9.47 19.12
N LEU A 79 -0.20 10.07 18.29
CA LEU A 79 -0.44 11.37 17.66
C LEU A 79 -0.74 11.16 16.17
N GLU A 80 -1.89 11.68 15.70
CA GLU A 80 -2.29 11.71 14.32
C GLU A 80 -2.39 13.16 13.81
N ALA A 81 -1.87 13.40 12.61
CA ALA A 81 -1.87 14.73 12.00
C ALA A 81 -3.23 15.10 11.39
N GLU A 82 -3.93 14.13 10.85
CA GLU A 82 -5.28 14.30 10.27
C GLU A 82 -6.34 14.38 11.38
N PRO A 83 -7.55 14.87 11.07
CA PRO A 83 -8.64 14.95 12.05
C PRO A 83 -9.11 13.60 12.59
N LEU A 84 -8.77 12.48 11.92
CA LEU A 84 -9.15 11.14 12.32
C LEU A 84 -8.08 10.13 11.90
N CYS A 85 -7.77 9.18 12.77
CA CYS A 85 -6.93 8.03 12.43
C CYS A 85 -7.49 7.27 11.22
N GLY A 86 -6.60 6.76 10.35
CA GLY A 86 -6.99 6.01 9.16
C GLY A 86 -7.36 6.85 7.93
N ARG A 87 -7.47 8.18 8.01
CA ARG A 87 -7.77 9.03 6.83
C ARG A 87 -6.64 9.13 5.81
N GLY A 88 -5.44 8.69 6.15
CA GLY A 88 -4.30 8.56 5.24
C GLY A 88 -4.44 7.35 4.29
N PRO A 89 -3.32 6.85 3.73
CA PRO A 89 -3.31 5.69 2.82
C PRO A 89 -3.95 4.43 3.42
N SER A 90 -3.98 4.29 4.74
CA SER A 90 -4.57 3.15 5.44
C SER A 90 -6.07 2.99 5.19
N GLY A 91 -6.83 4.07 5.12
CA GLY A 91 -8.27 4.01 4.84
C GLY A 91 -8.65 4.18 3.37
N ARG A 92 -7.67 4.43 2.48
CA ARG A 92 -7.93 4.79 1.07
C ARG A 92 -7.35 3.81 0.05
N ASN A 93 -6.66 2.74 0.50
CA ASN A 93 -6.04 1.74 -0.37
C ASN A 93 -7.07 0.81 -1.02
N GLY A 94 -6.60 -0.10 -1.88
CA GLY A 94 -7.46 -1.06 -2.58
C GLY A 94 -8.06 -2.17 -1.70
N GLY A 95 -7.70 -2.25 -0.42
CA GLY A 95 -8.18 -3.28 0.51
C GLY A 95 -7.57 -4.66 0.30
N PHE A 96 -6.42 -4.74 -0.33
CA PHE A 96 -5.66 -5.98 -0.54
C PHE A 96 -4.85 -6.32 0.72
N CYS A 97 -5.26 -7.34 1.43
CA CYS A 97 -4.57 -7.86 2.60
C CYS A 97 -3.70 -9.05 2.18
N ASN A 98 -2.55 -8.77 1.58
CA ASN A 98 -1.71 -9.78 0.95
C ASN A 98 -0.64 -10.32 1.90
N ALA A 99 -0.39 -11.64 1.82
CA ALA A 99 0.88 -12.25 2.17
C ALA A 99 1.95 -11.87 1.13
N MET A 100 3.24 -12.06 1.45
CA MET A 100 4.34 -11.60 0.58
C MET A 100 4.95 -12.72 -0.28
N TRP A 101 4.17 -13.72 -0.68
CA TRP A 101 4.67 -14.87 -1.45
C TRP A 101 5.13 -14.50 -2.85
N PHE A 102 4.47 -13.55 -3.52
CA PHE A 102 4.92 -13.03 -4.82
C PHE A 102 6.26 -12.28 -4.74
N GLN A 103 6.63 -11.78 -3.56
CA GLN A 103 7.90 -11.11 -3.32
C GLN A 103 9.01 -12.07 -2.85
N LEU A 104 8.75 -13.37 -2.70
CA LEU A 104 9.70 -14.32 -2.12
C LEU A 104 11.03 -14.37 -2.88
N ALA A 105 11.00 -14.35 -4.21
CA ALA A 105 12.22 -14.32 -5.03
C ALA A 105 13.07 -13.07 -4.75
N SER A 106 12.45 -11.89 -4.69
CA SER A 106 13.14 -10.62 -4.39
C SER A 106 13.69 -10.58 -2.96
N MET A 107 12.96 -11.15 -2.01
CA MET A 107 13.42 -11.30 -0.62
C MET A 107 14.60 -12.26 -0.53
N ARG A 108 14.55 -13.38 -1.27
CA ARG A 108 15.63 -14.37 -1.36
C ARG A 108 16.92 -13.78 -1.92
N ASP A 109 16.82 -13.04 -3.03
CA ASP A 109 17.97 -12.35 -3.64
C ASP A 109 18.65 -11.39 -2.66
N ARG A 110 17.88 -10.84 -1.74
CA ARG A 110 18.32 -9.82 -0.81
C ARG A 110 18.84 -10.35 0.53
N TRP A 111 18.17 -11.35 1.07
CA TRP A 111 18.39 -11.80 2.46
C TRP A 111 18.78 -13.27 2.56
N GLY A 112 18.78 -14.02 1.45
CA GLY A 112 18.98 -15.47 1.44
C GLY A 112 17.70 -16.24 1.75
N ASP A 113 17.79 -17.54 1.65
CA ASP A 113 16.64 -18.47 1.65
C ASP A 113 15.87 -18.46 2.98
N GLU A 114 16.56 -18.68 4.09
CA GLU A 114 15.96 -18.80 5.42
C GLU A 114 15.26 -17.51 5.83
N ALA A 115 15.96 -16.38 5.76
CA ALA A 115 15.42 -15.09 6.16
C ALA A 115 14.25 -14.62 5.27
N ALA A 116 14.28 -14.91 3.96
CA ALA A 116 13.18 -14.63 3.05
C ALA A 116 11.93 -15.43 3.41
N LEU A 117 12.10 -16.72 3.70
CA LEU A 117 11.02 -17.61 4.07
C LEU A 117 10.41 -17.23 5.42
N GLU A 118 11.21 -16.81 6.41
CA GLU A 118 10.74 -16.30 7.69
C GLU A 118 9.86 -15.06 7.51
N VAL A 119 10.28 -14.09 6.69
CA VAL A 119 9.50 -12.88 6.42
C VAL A 119 8.20 -13.21 5.69
N ALA A 120 8.21 -14.10 4.69
CA ALA A 120 7.00 -14.51 3.97
C ALA A 120 5.99 -15.20 4.90
N ARG A 121 6.45 -16.11 5.77
CA ARG A 121 5.62 -16.76 6.78
C ARG A 121 5.05 -15.78 7.81
N ALA A 122 5.87 -14.83 8.27
CA ALA A 122 5.42 -13.79 9.19
C ALA A 122 4.36 -12.88 8.56
N ALA A 123 4.50 -12.54 7.26
CA ALA A 123 3.51 -11.78 6.50
C ALA A 123 2.20 -12.56 6.31
N GLN A 124 2.27 -13.86 6.02
CA GLN A 124 1.09 -14.73 5.95
C GLN A 124 0.35 -14.80 7.28
N GLN A 125 1.08 -15.00 8.37
CA GLN A 125 0.50 -14.98 9.71
C GLN A 125 -0.15 -13.64 10.03
N ALA A 126 0.40 -12.52 9.55
CA ALA A 126 -0.18 -11.20 9.74
C ALA A 126 -1.57 -11.09 9.09
N VAL A 127 -1.76 -11.67 7.88
CA VAL A 127 -3.09 -11.73 7.23
C VAL A 127 -4.08 -12.48 8.13
N GLY A 128 -3.70 -13.64 8.67
CA GLY A 128 -4.54 -14.40 9.59
C GLY A 128 -4.86 -13.65 10.88
N ARG A 129 -3.86 -12.95 11.47
CA ARG A 129 -4.06 -12.13 12.68
C ARG A 129 -5.02 -10.96 12.45
N ILE A 130 -5.02 -10.34 11.28
CA ILE A 130 -6.00 -9.31 10.93
C ILE A 130 -7.41 -9.89 10.90
N GLY A 131 -7.60 -11.07 10.31
CA GLY A 131 -8.89 -11.75 10.30
C GLY A 131 -9.35 -12.17 11.71
N ALA A 132 -8.44 -12.67 12.53
CA ALA A 132 -8.72 -12.99 13.93
C ALA A 132 -9.15 -11.75 14.72
N PHE A 133 -8.39 -10.66 14.58
CA PHE A 133 -8.73 -9.37 15.19
C PHE A 133 -10.14 -8.90 14.80
N CYS A 134 -10.50 -8.97 13.52
CA CYS A 134 -11.83 -8.58 13.06
C CYS A 134 -12.93 -9.40 13.75
N ARG A 135 -12.76 -10.73 13.83
CA ARG A 135 -13.73 -11.61 14.49
C ARG A 135 -13.81 -11.38 16.00
N GLU A 136 -12.68 -11.33 16.68
CA GLU A 136 -12.59 -11.22 18.14
C GLU A 136 -13.08 -9.86 18.66
N ARG A 137 -12.91 -8.81 17.87
CA ARG A 137 -13.31 -7.45 18.23
C ARG A 137 -14.64 -7.02 17.60
N GLY A 138 -15.32 -7.89 16.84
CA GLY A 138 -16.57 -7.56 16.15
C GLY A 138 -16.42 -6.46 15.10
N VAL A 139 -15.26 -6.38 14.44
CA VAL A 139 -14.98 -5.36 13.42
C VAL A 139 -15.48 -5.82 12.07
N GLU A 140 -16.56 -5.22 11.58
CA GLU A 140 -17.18 -5.50 10.29
C GLU A 140 -16.38 -4.88 9.12
N ALA A 141 -15.11 -5.28 9.00
CA ALA A 141 -14.20 -4.77 7.97
C ALA A 141 -14.27 -5.55 6.65
N TRP A 142 -15.33 -6.30 6.38
CA TRP A 142 -15.48 -7.14 5.19
C TRP A 142 -14.28 -8.07 4.94
N TYR A 143 -13.66 -8.55 6.02
CA TYR A 143 -12.52 -9.46 5.89
C TYR A 143 -12.96 -10.74 5.17
N ARG A 144 -12.37 -10.98 3.99
CA ARG A 144 -12.66 -12.15 3.17
C ARG A 144 -11.37 -12.84 2.74
N PRO A 145 -11.08 -14.06 3.22
CA PRO A 145 -9.90 -14.83 2.85
C PRO A 145 -10.12 -15.52 1.49
N ALA A 146 -10.20 -14.72 0.43
CA ALA A 146 -10.53 -15.19 -0.92
C ALA A 146 -9.31 -15.43 -1.83
N GLY A 147 -8.11 -15.13 -1.33
CA GLY A 147 -6.88 -15.23 -2.10
C GLY A 147 -6.58 -13.96 -2.92
N TYR A 148 -5.38 -13.97 -3.48
CA TYR A 148 -4.87 -12.93 -4.38
C TYR A 148 -4.34 -13.57 -5.66
N MET A 149 -4.82 -13.09 -6.79
CA MET A 149 -4.46 -13.58 -8.12
C MET A 149 -3.68 -12.51 -8.89
N GLN A 150 -2.58 -12.91 -9.52
CA GLN A 150 -1.86 -12.09 -10.49
C GLN A 150 -2.07 -12.70 -11.88
N VAL A 151 -2.46 -11.90 -12.87
CA VAL A 151 -2.76 -12.34 -14.23
C VAL A 151 -1.93 -11.61 -15.26
N SER A 152 -1.61 -12.27 -16.37
CA SER A 152 -1.08 -11.57 -17.55
C SER A 152 -2.23 -11.07 -18.43
N THR A 153 -1.99 -9.93 -19.08
CA THR A 153 -2.94 -9.27 -19.99
C THR A 153 -2.36 -9.07 -21.38
N SER A 154 -1.11 -9.46 -21.59
CA SER A 154 -0.48 -9.53 -22.91
C SER A 154 0.54 -10.68 -22.93
N PRO A 155 0.90 -11.21 -24.11
CA PRO A 155 1.94 -12.25 -24.24
C PRO A 155 3.29 -11.84 -23.64
N ALA A 156 3.61 -10.52 -23.64
CA ALA A 156 4.85 -10.01 -23.07
C ALA A 156 4.91 -10.13 -21.54
N HIS A 157 3.77 -10.30 -20.89
CA HIS A 157 3.64 -10.40 -19.43
C HIS A 157 3.44 -11.84 -18.95
N ASP A 158 3.30 -12.81 -19.86
CA ASP A 158 3.13 -14.22 -19.50
C ASP A 158 4.34 -14.72 -18.70
N GLY A 159 4.08 -15.38 -17.59
CA GLY A 159 5.12 -15.92 -16.72
C GLY A 159 5.80 -14.90 -15.78
N GLY A 160 5.29 -13.68 -15.65
CA GLY A 160 5.84 -12.67 -14.75
C GLY A 160 5.96 -13.11 -13.26
N TRP A 161 5.22 -14.14 -12.88
CA TRP A 161 5.24 -14.78 -11.54
C TRP A 161 6.19 -15.97 -11.43
N GLN A 162 6.87 -16.38 -12.52
CA GLN A 162 7.62 -17.63 -12.58
C GLN A 162 8.72 -17.71 -11.53
N ARG A 163 9.51 -16.64 -11.35
CA ARG A 163 10.57 -16.59 -10.33
C ARG A 163 10.04 -16.79 -8.92
N ALA A 164 8.85 -16.24 -8.61
CA ALA A 164 8.22 -16.41 -7.30
C ALA A 164 7.72 -17.85 -7.10
N LEU A 165 7.14 -18.48 -8.15
CA LEU A 165 6.75 -19.88 -8.11
C LEU A 165 7.95 -20.81 -7.88
N GLU A 166 9.05 -20.59 -8.59
CA GLU A 166 10.29 -21.36 -8.44
C GLU A 166 10.84 -21.22 -7.02
N ALA A 167 10.94 -20.00 -6.50
CA ALA A 167 11.38 -19.75 -5.13
C ALA A 167 10.48 -20.46 -4.09
N CYS A 168 9.15 -20.42 -4.26
CA CYS A 168 8.23 -21.13 -3.37
C CYS A 168 8.46 -22.64 -3.42
N ARG A 169 8.64 -23.24 -4.59
CA ARG A 169 8.88 -24.68 -4.74
C ARG A 169 10.22 -25.11 -4.12
N GLU A 170 11.28 -24.38 -4.43
CA GLU A 170 12.63 -24.66 -3.93
C GLU A 170 12.74 -24.56 -2.40
N LEU A 171 11.96 -23.64 -1.80
CA LEU A 171 11.94 -23.44 -0.35
C LEU A 171 10.85 -24.25 0.38
N GLY A 172 10.20 -25.21 -0.29
CA GLY A 172 9.20 -26.09 0.31
C GLY A 172 7.90 -25.39 0.70
N ALA A 173 7.53 -24.33 -0.03
CA ALA A 173 6.31 -23.54 0.17
C ALA A 173 5.46 -23.48 -1.12
N GLY A 174 5.51 -24.50 -1.97
CA GLY A 174 4.85 -24.53 -3.27
C GLY A 174 3.33 -24.37 -3.21
N GLU A 175 2.70 -24.75 -2.11
CA GLU A 175 1.27 -24.60 -1.89
C GLU A 175 0.85 -23.13 -1.64
N MET A 176 1.78 -22.26 -1.31
CA MET A 176 1.51 -20.85 -1.01
C MET A 176 1.37 -19.97 -2.27
N LEU A 177 1.87 -20.46 -3.40
CA LEU A 177 1.73 -19.82 -4.70
C LEU A 177 1.56 -20.88 -5.77
N GLN A 178 0.43 -20.85 -6.47
CA GLN A 178 0.03 -21.87 -7.43
C GLN A 178 -0.15 -21.24 -8.82
N PRO A 179 0.39 -21.86 -9.89
CA PRO A 179 0.16 -21.39 -11.25
C PRO A 179 -1.28 -21.64 -11.67
N LEU A 180 -1.82 -20.78 -12.52
CA LEU A 180 -3.14 -20.91 -13.13
C LEU A 180 -3.01 -20.82 -14.64
N GLY A 181 -3.58 -21.78 -15.35
CA GLY A 181 -3.79 -21.71 -16.79
C GLY A 181 -4.91 -20.73 -17.14
N GLU A 182 -5.05 -20.40 -18.44
CA GLU A 182 -6.08 -19.47 -18.92
C GLU A 182 -7.50 -19.90 -18.51
N ALA A 183 -7.82 -21.18 -18.65
CA ALA A 183 -9.13 -21.71 -18.27
C ALA A 183 -9.43 -21.55 -16.77
N GLU A 184 -8.42 -21.74 -15.92
CA GLU A 184 -8.56 -21.60 -14.46
C GLU A 184 -8.70 -20.13 -14.03
N VAL A 185 -8.02 -19.21 -14.72
CA VAL A 185 -8.17 -17.77 -14.53
C VAL A 185 -9.56 -17.33 -14.92
N ARG A 186 -10.04 -17.72 -16.10
CA ARG A 186 -11.37 -17.40 -16.61
C ARG A 186 -12.50 -18.01 -15.77
N ALA A 187 -12.30 -19.20 -15.22
CA ALA A 187 -13.26 -19.80 -14.31
C ALA A 187 -13.47 -18.99 -13.00
N ARG A 188 -12.49 -18.13 -12.64
CA ARG A 188 -12.57 -17.25 -11.47
C ARG A 188 -13.06 -15.85 -11.82
N CYS A 189 -12.68 -15.34 -13.00
CA CYS A 189 -13.11 -14.06 -13.53
C CYS A 189 -12.92 -14.07 -15.05
N ASP A 190 -14.02 -14.17 -15.80
CA ASP A 190 -14.02 -14.28 -17.26
C ASP A 190 -13.88 -12.91 -17.93
N SER A 191 -12.70 -12.30 -17.80
CA SER A 191 -12.33 -11.12 -18.56
C SER A 191 -11.64 -11.50 -19.85
N PRO A 192 -11.99 -10.89 -21.01
CA PRO A 192 -11.31 -11.15 -22.27
C PRO A 192 -9.85 -10.66 -22.29
N ALA A 193 -9.46 -9.84 -21.34
CA ALA A 193 -8.09 -9.36 -21.19
C ALA A 193 -7.18 -10.36 -20.46
N PHE A 194 -7.75 -11.36 -19.77
CA PHE A 194 -6.97 -12.27 -18.94
C PHE A 194 -6.47 -13.48 -19.72
N ARG A 195 -5.23 -13.84 -19.44
CA ARG A 195 -4.53 -14.99 -20.01
C ARG A 195 -4.26 -16.01 -18.91
N ALA A 196 -3.02 -16.25 -18.59
CA ALA A 196 -2.62 -17.11 -17.47
C ALA A 196 -2.35 -16.29 -16.19
N GLY A 197 -2.09 -16.98 -15.08
CA GLY A 197 -1.85 -16.31 -13.81
C GLY A 197 -1.16 -17.17 -12.77
N ALA A 198 -1.10 -16.63 -11.56
CA ALA A 198 -0.80 -17.38 -10.36
C ALA A 198 -1.67 -16.88 -9.21
N VAL A 199 -1.96 -17.73 -8.22
CA VAL A 199 -2.79 -17.42 -7.08
C VAL A 199 -2.05 -17.72 -5.77
N SER A 200 -2.12 -16.77 -4.82
CA SER A 200 -1.75 -16.97 -3.42
C SER A 200 -3.05 -17.15 -2.61
N PRO A 201 -3.36 -18.36 -2.14
CA PRO A 201 -4.63 -18.65 -1.46
C PRO A 201 -4.68 -18.03 -0.05
N THR A 202 -3.55 -17.66 0.53
CA THR A 202 -3.44 -17.17 1.90
C THR A 202 -3.61 -15.66 2.06
N SER A 203 -4.03 -14.98 1.01
CA SER A 203 -4.35 -13.55 1.00
C SER A 203 -5.85 -13.30 1.24
N ALA A 204 -6.18 -12.08 1.64
CA ALA A 204 -7.55 -11.67 1.93
C ALA A 204 -7.86 -10.27 1.36
N THR A 205 -9.12 -9.89 1.42
CA THR A 205 -9.56 -8.51 1.20
C THR A 205 -10.17 -7.92 2.46
N VAL A 206 -10.12 -6.59 2.57
CA VAL A 206 -10.77 -5.84 3.65
C VAL A 206 -11.42 -4.56 3.12
N GLN A 207 -12.40 -4.00 3.80
CA GLN A 207 -12.76 -2.60 3.67
C GLN A 207 -11.78 -1.79 4.54
N PRO A 208 -10.89 -1.01 3.91
CA PRO A 208 -9.74 -0.48 4.64
C PRO A 208 -10.10 0.55 5.70
N ALA A 209 -11.07 1.41 5.44
CA ALA A 209 -11.47 2.41 6.42
C ALA A 209 -12.18 1.79 7.64
N ARG A 210 -13.02 0.77 7.43
CA ARG A 210 -13.66 0.03 8.54
C ARG A 210 -12.64 -0.69 9.41
N LEU A 211 -11.61 -1.30 8.80
CA LEU A 211 -10.52 -1.91 9.57
C LEU A 211 -9.77 -0.85 10.38
N ALA A 212 -9.49 0.33 9.80
CA ALA A 212 -8.82 1.42 10.51
C ALA A 212 -9.64 1.95 11.69
N LEU A 213 -10.93 2.18 11.49
CA LEU A 213 -11.83 2.64 12.55
C LEU A 213 -12.03 1.58 13.64
N GLY A 214 -12.14 0.30 13.27
CA GLY A 214 -12.21 -0.79 14.24
C GLY A 214 -10.95 -0.92 15.08
N LEU A 215 -9.78 -0.78 14.46
CA LEU A 215 -8.51 -0.79 15.17
C LEU A 215 -8.37 0.42 16.10
N ARG A 216 -8.78 1.62 15.65
CA ARG A 216 -8.85 2.82 16.48
C ARG A 216 -9.76 2.61 17.71
N ALA A 217 -10.93 2.06 17.53
CA ALA A 217 -11.87 1.78 18.62
C ALA A 217 -11.25 0.81 19.64
N ALA A 218 -10.65 -0.27 19.17
CA ALA A 218 -9.97 -1.24 20.04
C ALA A 218 -8.79 -0.62 20.82
N LEU A 219 -8.07 0.34 20.24
CA LEU A 219 -7.01 1.07 20.94
C LEU A 219 -7.55 1.95 22.05
N LEU A 220 -8.66 2.65 21.83
CA LEU A 220 -9.32 3.46 22.85
C LEU A 220 -9.80 2.59 24.01
N GLU A 221 -10.42 1.44 23.73
CA GLU A 221 -10.83 0.46 24.73
C GLU A 221 -9.63 -0.12 25.51
N ALA A 222 -8.49 -0.31 24.82
CA ALA A 222 -7.25 -0.74 25.45
C ALA A 222 -6.55 0.37 26.26
N GLY A 223 -7.11 1.57 26.36
CA GLY A 223 -6.56 2.68 27.14
C GLY A 223 -5.39 3.41 26.46
N VAL A 224 -5.29 3.36 25.13
CA VAL A 224 -4.32 4.18 24.40
C VAL A 224 -4.87 5.62 24.31
N GLU A 225 -4.07 6.61 24.71
CA GLU A 225 -4.41 8.02 24.51
C GLU A 225 -4.17 8.38 23.05
N ILE A 226 -5.25 8.65 22.30
CA ILE A 226 -5.18 9.08 20.90
C ILE A 226 -5.44 10.58 20.85
N CYS A 227 -4.50 11.34 20.27
CA CYS A 227 -4.62 12.77 19.99
C CYS A 227 -4.62 12.96 18.46
N GLU A 228 -5.79 13.27 17.90
CA GLU A 228 -5.98 13.57 16.48
C GLU A 228 -5.76 15.06 16.22
N SER A 229 -5.66 15.49 14.96
CA SER A 229 -5.28 16.89 14.61
C SER A 229 -4.01 17.38 15.31
N SER A 230 -3.05 16.49 15.54
CA SER A 230 -1.84 16.73 16.32
C SER A 230 -0.56 16.52 15.47
N PRO A 231 -0.36 17.30 14.40
CA PRO A 231 0.81 17.15 13.54
C PRO A 231 2.10 17.45 14.32
N MET A 232 3.05 16.52 14.24
CA MET A 232 4.38 16.72 14.80
C MET A 232 5.07 17.96 14.20
N ARG A 233 5.51 18.88 15.05
CA ARG A 233 6.29 20.06 14.70
C ARG A 233 7.78 19.83 14.83
N SER A 234 8.19 19.17 15.91
CA SER A 234 9.58 18.78 16.13
C SER A 234 9.68 17.45 16.88
N PHE A 235 10.80 16.79 16.67
CA PHE A 235 11.16 15.54 17.30
C PHE A 235 12.62 15.63 17.78
N ARG A 236 12.89 15.23 19.00
CA ARG A 236 14.22 15.15 19.58
C ARG A 236 14.38 13.82 20.32
N GLU A 237 15.51 13.18 20.12
CA GLU A 237 15.95 12.00 20.84
C GLU A 237 17.18 12.38 21.65
N ASP A 238 17.20 12.10 22.96
CA ASP A 238 18.31 12.35 23.86
C ASP A 238 18.55 11.15 24.80
N GLU A 239 19.43 11.31 25.79
CA GLU A 239 19.77 10.22 26.72
C GLU A 239 18.62 9.87 27.66
N GLY A 240 17.72 10.83 27.96
CA GLY A 240 16.58 10.65 28.85
C GLY A 240 15.39 9.98 28.16
N GLY A 241 15.30 10.06 26.82
CA GLY A 241 14.15 9.55 26.08
C GLY A 241 13.94 10.27 24.75
N VAL A 242 12.68 10.54 24.46
CA VAL A 242 12.26 11.27 23.26
C VAL A 242 11.29 12.40 23.63
N GLU A 243 11.40 13.51 22.96
CA GLU A 243 10.47 14.63 23.06
C GLU A 243 9.84 14.87 21.70
N VAL A 244 8.51 14.90 21.68
CA VAL A 244 7.69 15.19 20.50
C VAL A 244 6.84 16.42 20.79
N ARG A 245 6.96 17.45 19.96
CA ARG A 245 6.14 18.67 20.07
C ARG A 245 5.12 18.74 18.94
N ALA A 246 3.88 19.00 19.29
CA ALA A 246 2.80 19.38 18.41
C ALA A 246 2.53 20.89 18.53
N ALA A 247 1.41 21.38 17.99
CA ALA A 247 1.09 22.80 18.02
C ALA A 247 0.78 23.31 19.44
N LEU A 248 0.03 22.53 20.24
CA LEU A 248 -0.52 22.93 21.53
C LEU A 248 0.05 22.11 22.70
N GLY A 249 0.88 21.11 22.42
CA GLY A 249 1.36 20.23 23.49
C GLY A 249 2.67 19.52 23.17
N THR A 250 3.18 18.83 24.18
CA THR A 250 4.44 18.07 24.12
C THR A 250 4.23 16.69 24.76
N VAL A 251 4.76 15.66 24.12
CA VAL A 251 4.86 14.32 24.70
C VAL A 251 6.32 14.01 25.00
N ARG A 252 6.63 13.64 26.26
CA ARG A 252 7.90 13.03 26.65
C ARG A 252 7.70 11.55 26.85
N ALA A 253 8.52 10.73 26.20
CA ALA A 253 8.39 9.27 26.28
C ALA A 253 9.75 8.57 26.37
N LYS A 254 9.76 7.34 26.87
CA LYS A 254 10.98 6.51 26.88
C LYS A 254 11.39 6.11 25.48
N ARG A 255 10.43 5.86 24.59
CA ARG A 255 10.63 5.41 23.20
C ARG A 255 9.62 6.06 22.25
N ALA A 256 9.99 6.14 20.98
CA ALA A 256 9.10 6.63 19.92
C ALA A 256 9.04 5.68 18.73
N VAL A 257 7.88 5.63 18.08
CA VAL A 257 7.69 4.97 16.79
C VAL A 257 7.17 5.97 15.77
N LEU A 258 7.90 6.16 14.67
CA LEU A 258 7.54 7.03 13.57
C LEU A 258 6.92 6.19 12.43
N ALA A 259 5.59 6.13 12.40
CA ALA A 259 4.79 5.42 11.42
C ALA A 259 4.09 6.40 10.46
N ILE A 260 4.85 7.37 9.93
CA ILE A 260 4.36 8.53 9.20
C ILE A 260 4.40 8.37 7.66
N GLY A 261 4.60 7.13 7.17
CA GLY A 261 4.55 6.76 5.75
C GLY A 261 5.38 7.67 4.86
N ALA A 262 4.78 8.18 3.78
CA ALA A 262 5.45 9.05 2.81
C ALA A 262 6.07 10.33 3.41
N ALA A 263 5.56 10.82 4.55
CA ALA A 263 6.14 11.97 5.24
C ALA A 263 7.55 11.69 5.80
N ALA A 264 7.94 10.42 5.96
CA ALA A 264 9.29 10.02 6.37
C ALA A 264 10.39 10.34 5.32
N LYS A 265 10.01 10.59 4.05
CA LYS A 265 10.95 10.99 2.98
C LYS A 265 11.67 12.31 3.30
N GLY A 266 10.97 13.27 3.89
CA GLY A 266 11.40 14.67 3.81
C GLY A 266 12.29 15.18 4.93
N ARG A 267 12.13 14.77 6.14
CA ARG A 267 12.64 15.59 7.25
C ARG A 267 13.48 14.89 8.32
N HIS A 268 13.18 13.67 8.71
CA HIS A 268 13.81 13.10 9.91
C HIS A 268 14.08 11.60 9.79
N GLY A 269 15.21 11.19 10.32
CA GLY A 269 15.56 9.81 10.48
C GLY A 269 16.26 9.13 9.28
N PRO A 270 16.59 7.85 9.41
CA PRO A 270 17.43 7.10 8.47
C PRO A 270 16.76 6.78 7.13
N LEU A 271 15.48 7.09 6.95
CA LEU A 271 14.76 6.92 5.67
C LEU A 271 14.78 8.18 4.78
N ARG A 272 15.37 9.27 5.24
CA ARG A 272 15.58 10.47 4.41
C ARG A 272 16.38 10.14 3.16
N GLY A 273 15.87 10.53 1.98
CA GLY A 273 16.49 10.22 0.69
C GLY A 273 16.55 8.73 0.35
N ARG A 274 15.64 7.91 0.89
CA ARG A 274 15.53 6.48 0.63
C ARG A 274 14.13 6.04 0.18
N LEU A 275 13.23 6.99 -0.01
CA LEU A 275 11.87 6.75 -0.45
C LEU A 275 11.54 7.58 -1.69
N THR A 276 10.71 7.02 -2.56
CA THR A 276 10.01 7.72 -3.62
C THR A 276 8.56 7.91 -3.18
N VAL A 277 8.01 9.09 -3.37
CA VAL A 277 6.57 9.29 -3.23
C VAL A 277 5.96 9.23 -4.62
N ALA A 278 5.16 8.21 -4.85
CA ALA A 278 4.36 8.06 -6.07
C ALA A 278 2.88 8.16 -5.71
N SER A 279 2.00 8.24 -6.70
CA SER A 279 0.56 8.22 -6.46
C SER A 279 -0.08 7.00 -7.11
N SER A 280 -1.22 6.58 -6.55
CA SER A 280 -2.08 5.56 -7.10
C SER A 280 -3.52 6.04 -7.01
N HIS A 281 -4.35 5.71 -8.01
CA HIS A 281 -5.73 6.18 -8.08
C HIS A 281 -6.68 5.00 -8.32
N ILE A 282 -7.89 5.11 -7.78
CA ILE A 282 -8.95 4.09 -7.85
C ILE A 282 -10.19 4.75 -8.44
N VAL A 283 -10.87 4.02 -9.30
CA VAL A 283 -12.24 4.30 -9.75
C VAL A 283 -13.16 3.19 -9.25
N LEU A 284 -14.40 3.53 -8.91
CA LEU A 284 -15.39 2.60 -8.38
C LEU A 284 -16.68 2.69 -9.19
N THR A 285 -17.19 1.55 -9.64
CA THR A 285 -18.44 1.46 -10.38
C THR A 285 -19.65 1.69 -9.46
N GLU A 286 -20.82 1.94 -10.05
CA GLU A 286 -22.10 1.64 -9.40
C GLU A 286 -22.20 0.14 -9.11
N PRO A 287 -23.16 -0.35 -8.30
CA PRO A 287 -23.42 -1.78 -8.17
C PRO A 287 -23.74 -2.40 -9.55
N VAL A 288 -23.04 -3.48 -9.88
CA VAL A 288 -23.12 -4.18 -11.18
C VAL A 288 -23.21 -5.70 -10.99
N PRO A 289 -24.14 -6.21 -10.17
CA PRO A 289 -24.24 -7.64 -9.87
C PRO A 289 -24.43 -8.48 -11.13
N ASP A 290 -25.21 -7.99 -12.10
CA ASP A 290 -25.41 -8.65 -13.39
C ASP A 290 -24.12 -8.80 -14.22
N VAL A 291 -23.18 -7.89 -14.08
CA VAL A 291 -21.86 -7.99 -14.73
C VAL A 291 -21.00 -8.99 -13.99
N LEU A 292 -21.01 -8.96 -12.65
CA LEU A 292 -20.24 -9.92 -11.83
C LEU A 292 -20.71 -11.34 -12.07
N ASP A 293 -22.01 -11.58 -12.20
CA ASP A 293 -22.57 -12.88 -12.51
C ASP A 293 -22.10 -13.38 -13.89
N ARG A 294 -22.11 -12.51 -14.91
CA ARG A 294 -21.60 -12.83 -16.25
C ARG A 294 -20.10 -13.13 -16.27
N LEU A 295 -19.33 -12.45 -15.44
CA LEU A 295 -17.89 -12.69 -15.31
C LEU A 295 -17.58 -13.92 -14.44
N GLY A 296 -18.57 -14.51 -13.77
CA GLY A 296 -18.37 -15.59 -12.80
C GLY A 296 -17.49 -15.14 -11.59
N TRP A 297 -17.34 -13.83 -11.38
CA TRP A 297 -16.46 -13.30 -10.34
C TRP A 297 -17.14 -13.25 -8.97
N SER A 298 -17.39 -14.42 -8.42
CA SER A 298 -18.08 -14.61 -7.14
C SER A 298 -17.15 -14.99 -5.98
N GLY A 299 -15.92 -15.44 -6.27
CA GLY A 299 -14.93 -15.86 -5.29
C GLY A 299 -14.46 -14.73 -4.37
N GLY A 300 -14.42 -13.48 -4.87
CA GLY A 300 -14.00 -12.29 -4.14
C GLY A 300 -12.49 -12.15 -4.04
N GLU A 301 -11.76 -12.87 -4.86
CA GLU A 301 -10.32 -12.71 -5.00
C GLU A 301 -9.98 -11.27 -5.38
N CYS A 302 -8.93 -10.74 -4.79
CA CYS A 302 -8.33 -9.55 -5.32
C CYS A 302 -7.36 -9.91 -6.46
N ILE A 303 -7.38 -9.10 -7.52
CA ILE A 303 -6.65 -9.40 -8.76
C ILE A 303 -5.75 -8.23 -9.12
N THR A 304 -4.52 -8.54 -9.59
CA THR A 304 -3.67 -7.56 -10.27
C THR A 304 -3.24 -8.09 -11.62
N ASP A 305 -2.91 -7.20 -12.53
CA ASP A 305 -2.15 -7.58 -13.71
C ASP A 305 -0.64 -7.71 -13.41
N SER A 306 0.12 -8.15 -14.40
CA SER A 306 1.57 -8.35 -14.32
C SER A 306 2.37 -7.18 -14.92
N ARG A 307 1.76 -6.00 -15.09
CA ARG A 307 2.43 -4.79 -15.55
C ARG A 307 3.35 -4.23 -14.45
N ALA A 308 4.40 -3.55 -14.81
CA ALA A 308 5.27 -2.88 -13.84
C ALA A 308 4.53 -1.75 -13.11
N LEU A 309 3.70 -0.99 -13.83
CA LEU A 309 2.75 -0.03 -13.27
C LEU A 309 1.36 -0.67 -13.23
N LEU A 310 1.21 -1.64 -12.35
CA LEU A 310 0.09 -2.59 -12.29
C LEU A 310 -1.27 -1.93 -12.07
N HIS A 311 -2.30 -2.60 -12.60
CA HIS A 311 -3.67 -2.41 -12.16
C HIS A 311 -4.00 -3.41 -11.05
N TYR A 312 -4.91 -2.99 -10.17
CA TYR A 312 -5.40 -3.81 -9.07
C TYR A 312 -6.90 -3.60 -8.92
N PHE A 313 -7.63 -4.69 -8.79
CA PHE A 313 -9.08 -4.60 -8.78
C PHE A 313 -9.70 -5.70 -7.92
N ARG A 314 -10.88 -5.40 -7.38
CA ARG A 314 -11.65 -6.30 -6.53
C ARG A 314 -13.14 -5.95 -6.53
N THR A 315 -13.95 -6.89 -6.08
CA THR A 315 -15.38 -6.66 -5.84
C THR A 315 -15.64 -6.15 -4.42
N THR A 316 -16.80 -5.52 -4.23
CA THR A 316 -17.35 -5.17 -2.91
C THR A 316 -18.57 -6.03 -2.59
N PRO A 317 -19.00 -6.15 -1.32
CA PRO A 317 -20.19 -6.93 -0.96
C PRO A 317 -21.47 -6.43 -1.60
N ASP A 318 -21.56 -5.12 -1.90
CA ASP A 318 -22.70 -4.52 -2.60
C ASP A 318 -22.60 -4.60 -4.14
N GLY A 319 -21.68 -5.43 -4.66
CA GLY A 319 -21.59 -5.75 -6.07
C GLY A 319 -20.94 -4.69 -6.95
N ARG A 320 -20.03 -3.87 -6.42
CA ARG A 320 -19.22 -2.91 -7.20
C ARG A 320 -17.88 -3.50 -7.57
N ILE A 321 -17.24 -2.89 -8.55
CA ILE A 321 -15.83 -3.14 -8.90
C ILE A 321 -15.01 -1.89 -8.54
N ALA A 322 -14.05 -2.04 -7.62
CA ALA A 322 -12.99 -1.07 -7.37
C ALA A 322 -11.81 -1.42 -8.27
N PHE A 323 -11.39 -0.49 -9.12
CA PHE A 323 -10.31 -0.66 -10.08
C PHE A 323 -9.26 0.43 -9.89
N GLY A 324 -8.07 0.05 -9.52
CA GLY A 324 -6.98 0.96 -9.24
C GLY A 324 -5.81 0.82 -10.22
N TRP A 325 -5.04 1.90 -10.35
CA TRP A 325 -3.83 1.93 -11.15
C TRP A 325 -2.66 2.57 -10.42
N GLY A 326 -1.54 1.83 -10.35
CA GLY A 326 -0.28 2.26 -9.75
C GLY A 326 0.57 3.18 -10.63
N GLY A 327 0.11 3.50 -11.85
CA GLY A 327 0.82 4.33 -12.82
C GLY A 327 0.74 5.85 -12.57
N GLY A 328 0.38 6.28 -11.37
CA GLY A 328 0.35 7.68 -10.99
C GLY A 328 1.73 8.37 -11.01
N ARG A 329 1.75 9.67 -10.77
CA ARG A 329 2.95 10.49 -10.92
C ARG A 329 3.90 10.36 -9.74
N ILE A 330 5.18 10.60 -10.01
CA ILE A 330 6.18 10.79 -8.97
C ILE A 330 6.04 12.20 -8.39
N ALA A 331 5.94 12.31 -7.08
CA ALA A 331 5.85 13.60 -6.41
C ALA A 331 7.22 14.25 -6.25
N MET A 332 7.36 15.48 -6.70
CA MET A 332 8.58 16.28 -6.46
C MET A 332 8.71 16.60 -4.96
N GLY A 333 9.83 16.28 -4.39
CA GLY A 333 10.05 16.40 -2.95
C GLY A 333 9.25 15.34 -2.18
N ALA A 334 8.65 15.71 -1.07
CA ALA A 334 7.79 14.85 -0.26
C ALA A 334 6.33 15.33 -0.29
N ARG A 335 5.87 15.85 -1.41
CA ARG A 335 4.49 16.35 -1.55
C ARG A 335 3.52 15.19 -1.53
N THR A 336 2.59 15.22 -0.60
CA THR A 336 1.57 14.18 -0.40
C THR A 336 0.16 14.65 -0.74
N HIS A 337 0.01 15.90 -1.21
CA HIS A 337 -1.27 16.56 -1.50
C HIS A 337 -1.38 16.95 -2.98
N GLY A 338 -2.56 17.42 -3.38
CA GLY A 338 -2.85 17.87 -4.74
C GLY A 338 -2.93 16.69 -5.70
N ARG A 339 -2.11 16.66 -6.76
CA ARG A 339 -2.13 15.58 -7.76
C ARG A 339 -1.78 14.19 -7.20
N ALA A 340 -1.13 14.12 -6.04
CA ALA A 340 -0.92 12.84 -5.37
C ALA A 340 -2.22 12.26 -4.78
N GLU A 341 -3.24 13.10 -4.54
CA GLU A 341 -4.53 12.69 -4.01
C GLU A 341 -5.61 12.62 -5.09
N VAL A 342 -5.64 13.59 -6.02
CA VAL A 342 -6.59 13.62 -7.13
C VAL A 342 -5.87 14.09 -8.40
N ASP A 343 -5.66 13.21 -9.37
CA ASP A 343 -5.16 13.52 -10.70
C ASP A 343 -6.17 13.06 -11.75
N ALA A 344 -6.90 14.02 -12.34
CA ALA A 344 -7.97 13.73 -13.29
C ALA A 344 -7.49 12.94 -14.51
N ALA A 345 -6.24 13.16 -14.98
CA ALA A 345 -5.71 12.42 -16.11
C ALA A 345 -5.42 10.95 -15.75
N VAL A 346 -4.90 10.69 -14.54
CA VAL A 346 -4.65 9.32 -14.07
C VAL A 346 -5.97 8.58 -13.82
N ILE A 347 -6.98 9.28 -13.28
CA ILE A 347 -8.33 8.74 -13.07
C ILE A 347 -8.98 8.38 -14.42
N ALA A 348 -8.85 9.26 -15.44
CA ALA A 348 -9.38 9.00 -16.77
C ALA A 348 -8.74 7.74 -17.40
N ALA A 349 -7.42 7.63 -17.33
CA ALA A 349 -6.72 6.45 -17.84
C ALA A 349 -7.15 5.16 -17.11
N ALA A 350 -7.30 5.21 -15.78
CA ALA A 350 -7.81 4.07 -15.01
C ALA A 350 -9.24 3.67 -15.42
N ALA A 351 -10.09 4.65 -15.74
CA ALA A 351 -11.46 4.39 -16.22
C ALA A 351 -11.48 3.76 -17.62
N GLU A 352 -10.60 4.20 -18.51
CA GLU A 352 -10.43 3.60 -19.84
C GLU A 352 -9.94 2.16 -19.74
N ASP A 353 -8.93 1.92 -18.91
CA ASP A 353 -8.39 0.57 -18.69
C ASP A 353 -9.42 -0.35 -18.03
N LEU A 354 -10.26 0.16 -17.10
CA LEU A 354 -11.40 -0.59 -16.55
C LEU A 354 -12.31 -1.11 -17.65
N HIS A 355 -12.65 -0.27 -18.64
CA HIS A 355 -13.51 -0.67 -19.76
C HIS A 355 -12.80 -1.58 -20.78
N ALA A 356 -11.48 -1.51 -20.89
CA ALA A 356 -10.69 -2.43 -21.70
C ALA A 356 -10.62 -3.82 -21.07
N TYR A 357 -10.47 -3.90 -19.75
CA TYR A 357 -10.45 -5.16 -19.00
C TYR A 357 -11.84 -5.78 -18.88
N PHE A 358 -12.86 -4.96 -18.72
CA PHE A 358 -14.25 -5.39 -18.53
C PHE A 358 -15.19 -4.67 -19.49
N PRO A 359 -15.23 -5.05 -20.78
CA PRO A 359 -16.06 -4.39 -21.80
C PRO A 359 -17.58 -4.36 -21.44
N ALA A 360 -18.03 -5.31 -20.62
CA ALA A 360 -19.40 -5.37 -20.12
C ALA A 360 -19.78 -4.19 -19.19
N LEU A 361 -18.79 -3.42 -18.73
CA LEU A 361 -18.99 -2.19 -17.95
C LEU A 361 -19.21 -0.94 -18.79
N ARG A 362 -19.09 -1.02 -20.13
CA ARG A 362 -19.37 0.13 -20.99
C ARG A 362 -20.81 0.60 -20.80
N GLY A 363 -20.98 1.90 -20.55
CA GLY A 363 -22.27 2.50 -20.22
C GLY A 363 -22.68 2.42 -18.74
N ARG A 364 -21.92 1.70 -17.90
CA ARG A 364 -22.11 1.72 -16.44
C ARG A 364 -21.39 2.92 -15.84
N ARG A 365 -21.98 3.50 -14.78
CA ARG A 365 -21.46 4.70 -14.14
C ARG A 365 -20.27 4.38 -13.23
N ILE A 366 -19.24 5.22 -13.30
CA ILE A 366 -18.23 5.32 -12.25
C ILE A 366 -18.74 6.34 -11.24
N THR A 367 -18.93 5.91 -10.01
CA THR A 367 -19.57 6.75 -8.97
C THR A 367 -18.55 7.51 -8.13
N HIS A 368 -17.37 6.95 -7.89
CA HIS A 368 -16.33 7.54 -7.08
C HIS A 368 -14.95 7.37 -7.74
N ALA A 369 -14.12 8.36 -7.53
CA ALA A 369 -12.71 8.28 -7.89
C ALA A 369 -11.87 9.02 -6.83
N TRP A 370 -10.78 8.39 -6.39
CA TRP A 370 -9.87 8.96 -5.41
C TRP A 370 -8.46 8.41 -5.62
N GLY A 371 -7.49 9.01 -4.95
CA GLY A 371 -6.12 8.53 -4.96
C GLY A 371 -5.42 8.79 -3.65
N GLY A 372 -4.14 8.47 -3.63
CA GLY A 372 -3.29 8.74 -2.49
C GLY A 372 -1.82 8.54 -2.78
N PRO A 373 -0.98 9.22 -1.99
CA PRO A 373 0.45 9.02 -2.05
C PRO A 373 0.82 7.64 -1.48
N ILE A 374 1.77 6.98 -2.13
CA ILE A 374 2.41 5.76 -1.66
C ILE A 374 3.89 6.00 -1.39
N ASP A 375 4.40 5.41 -0.34
CA ASP A 375 5.81 5.41 0.03
C ASP A 375 6.52 4.22 -0.62
N ALA A 376 7.09 4.44 -1.79
CA ALA A 376 7.82 3.40 -2.50
C ALA A 376 9.29 3.34 -2.03
N SER A 377 9.71 2.16 -1.60
CA SER A 377 11.12 1.88 -1.35
C SER A 377 11.81 1.37 -2.62
N PRO A 378 13.11 1.61 -2.81
CA PRO A 378 13.85 1.08 -3.95
C PRO A 378 13.84 -0.45 -4.04
N THR A 379 13.52 -1.13 -2.96
CA THR A 379 13.49 -2.60 -2.87
C THR A 379 12.10 -3.19 -2.94
N HIS A 380 11.05 -2.36 -3.01
CA HIS A 380 9.65 -2.74 -2.89
C HIS A 380 9.28 -3.52 -1.59
N LEU A 381 10.17 -3.50 -0.59
CA LEU A 381 9.99 -4.16 0.70
C LEU A 381 9.90 -3.12 1.81
N PRO A 382 9.12 -3.36 2.87
CA PRO A 382 9.05 -2.47 4.01
C PRO A 382 10.42 -2.38 4.70
N ALA A 383 10.75 -1.19 5.23
CA ALA A 383 11.96 -0.94 5.96
C ALA A 383 11.63 -0.46 7.37
N VAL A 384 12.22 -1.11 8.37
CA VAL A 384 12.24 -0.66 9.75
C VAL A 384 13.66 -0.23 10.10
N ARG A 385 13.82 0.95 10.70
CA ARG A 385 15.13 1.48 11.07
C ARG A 385 15.12 2.01 12.50
N THR A 386 16.14 1.64 13.24
CA THR A 386 16.45 2.23 14.54
C THR A 386 17.16 3.58 14.34
N LEU A 387 16.75 4.61 15.06
CA LEU A 387 17.40 5.90 15.05
C LEU A 387 18.72 5.85 15.85
N PRO A 388 19.65 6.79 15.61
CA PRO A 388 21.05 6.67 16.11
C PRO A 388 21.20 6.49 17.62
N ARG A 389 20.27 6.98 18.43
CA ARG A 389 20.34 6.83 19.91
C ARG A 389 19.59 5.60 20.42
N GLY A 390 18.97 4.82 19.53
CA GLY A 390 18.30 3.57 19.86
C GLY A 390 16.99 3.71 20.63
N ARG A 391 16.41 4.92 20.68
CA ARG A 391 15.16 5.18 21.41
C ARG A 391 13.96 5.42 20.50
N ALA A 392 14.21 5.57 19.21
CA ALA A 392 13.16 5.76 18.24
C ALA A 392 13.34 4.85 17.04
N PHE A 393 12.21 4.46 16.47
CA PHE A 393 12.11 3.51 15.35
C PHE A 393 11.23 4.12 14.27
N VAL A 394 11.60 3.94 13.02
CA VAL A 394 10.80 4.40 11.87
C VAL A 394 10.49 3.24 10.95
N ALA A 395 9.27 3.20 10.43
CA ALA A 395 8.87 2.27 9.39
C ALA A 395 8.17 2.99 8.24
N ALA A 396 8.54 2.60 7.01
CA ALA A 396 7.91 3.06 5.77
C ALA A 396 8.36 2.18 4.59
N GLY A 397 7.93 2.52 3.38
CA GLY A 397 8.40 1.88 2.15
C GLY A 397 7.62 0.63 1.75
N TYR A 398 6.33 0.59 2.08
CA TYR A 398 5.46 -0.55 1.75
C TYR A 398 5.16 -0.69 0.25
N THR A 399 5.43 0.35 -0.53
CA THR A 399 5.27 0.33 -1.99
C THR A 399 3.88 -0.13 -2.45
N GLY A 400 2.82 0.40 -1.79
CA GLY A 400 1.43 0.06 -2.08
C GLY A 400 0.93 -1.26 -1.50
N ASN A 401 1.78 -2.10 -0.92
CA ASN A 401 1.40 -3.38 -0.31
C ASN A 401 1.50 -3.31 1.22
N GLY A 402 0.67 -2.48 1.85
CA GLY A 402 0.81 -2.15 3.27
C GLY A 402 -0.18 -2.83 4.22
N VAL A 403 -1.31 -3.36 3.78
CA VAL A 403 -2.38 -3.82 4.71
C VAL A 403 -1.91 -5.00 5.57
N GLY A 404 -1.54 -6.11 4.95
CA GLY A 404 -1.01 -7.28 5.66
C GLY A 404 0.33 -6.99 6.36
N PRO A 405 1.36 -6.52 5.60
CA PRO A 405 2.68 -6.26 6.16
C PRO A 405 2.72 -5.24 7.30
N SER A 406 1.80 -4.27 7.37
CA SER A 406 1.76 -3.30 8.49
C SER A 406 1.48 -3.96 9.85
N ASN A 407 0.72 -5.07 9.86
CA ASN A 407 0.49 -5.84 11.09
C ASN A 407 1.80 -6.53 11.54
N MET A 408 2.53 -7.16 10.62
CA MET A 408 3.83 -7.78 10.89
C MET A 408 4.85 -6.74 11.39
N VAL A 409 4.96 -5.62 10.69
CA VAL A 409 5.88 -4.53 11.05
C VAL A 409 5.48 -3.88 12.37
N GLY A 410 4.18 -3.67 12.62
CA GLY A 410 3.68 -3.14 13.88
C GLY A 410 4.04 -4.03 15.07
N ARG A 411 4.01 -5.36 14.89
CA ARG A 411 4.44 -6.32 15.92
C ARG A 411 5.94 -6.22 16.22
N ALA A 412 6.76 -6.09 15.19
CA ALA A 412 8.20 -5.88 15.33
C ALA A 412 8.52 -4.55 16.04
N LEU A 413 7.88 -3.46 15.60
CA LEU A 413 8.04 -2.14 16.21
C LEU A 413 7.62 -2.10 17.69
N ALA A 414 6.56 -2.81 18.06
CA ALA A 414 6.13 -2.92 19.45
C ALA A 414 7.20 -3.60 20.32
N SER A 415 7.77 -4.70 19.83
CA SER A 415 8.85 -5.39 20.54
C SER A 415 10.10 -4.50 20.67
N LEU A 416 10.51 -3.81 19.60
CA LEU A 416 11.61 -2.86 19.64
C LEU A 416 11.35 -1.72 20.63
N ALA A 417 10.15 -1.12 20.61
CA ALA A 417 9.78 -0.05 21.51
C ALA A 417 9.73 -0.48 22.99
N LEU A 418 9.46 -1.75 23.26
CA LEU A 418 9.51 -2.34 24.60
C LEU A 418 10.91 -2.89 24.98
N GLY A 419 11.91 -2.75 24.10
CA GLY A 419 13.26 -3.28 24.31
C GLY A 419 13.34 -4.80 24.32
N ARG A 420 12.36 -5.49 23.76
CA ARG A 420 12.33 -6.96 23.65
C ARG A 420 13.18 -7.42 22.47
N ARG A 421 13.77 -8.61 22.62
CA ARG A 421 14.46 -9.32 21.55
C ARG A 421 13.75 -10.65 21.33
N ASP A 422 12.92 -10.69 20.29
CA ASP A 422 12.13 -11.87 19.90
C ASP A 422 12.27 -12.17 18.40
N GLU A 423 11.56 -13.17 17.90
CA GLU A 423 11.56 -13.54 16.49
C GLU A 423 11.16 -12.38 15.57
N HIS A 424 10.28 -11.48 15.99
CA HIS A 424 9.82 -10.36 15.17
C HIS A 424 10.90 -9.27 15.01
N THR A 425 11.72 -9.06 16.05
CA THR A 425 12.83 -8.08 15.99
C THR A 425 14.02 -8.59 15.19
N ARG A 426 14.08 -9.89 14.87
CA ARG A 426 15.12 -10.52 14.04
C ARG A 426 14.77 -10.66 12.57
N LEU A 427 13.51 -10.35 12.19
CA LEU A 427 13.09 -10.42 10.80
C LEU A 427 13.96 -9.51 9.92
N ALA A 428 14.35 -10.01 8.76
CA ALA A 428 15.37 -9.41 7.89
C ALA A 428 15.10 -7.99 7.41
N PHE A 429 13.84 -7.51 7.45
CA PHE A 429 13.51 -6.13 7.14
C PHE A 429 13.89 -5.14 8.26
N VAL A 430 14.14 -5.62 9.50
CA VAL A 430 14.55 -4.77 10.62
C VAL A 430 16.01 -4.36 10.43
N ASP A 431 16.26 -3.06 10.47
CA ASP A 431 17.56 -2.43 10.23
C ASP A 431 18.28 -2.83 8.91
N SER A 432 17.53 -3.42 7.99
CA SER A 432 18.01 -3.77 6.65
C SER A 432 18.44 -2.53 5.87
N ARG A 433 19.57 -2.65 5.14
CA ARG A 433 20.08 -1.54 4.32
C ARG A 433 19.10 -1.21 3.18
N THR A 434 18.60 0.01 3.16
CA THR A 434 17.79 0.52 2.05
C THR A 434 18.65 1.42 1.15
N PRO A 435 18.71 1.21 -0.17
CA PRO A 435 19.45 2.06 -1.09
C PRO A 435 19.01 3.53 -1.00
N ARG A 436 19.91 4.43 -1.38
CA ARG A 436 19.58 5.85 -1.48
C ARG A 436 19.01 6.14 -2.86
N VAL A 437 18.01 7.02 -2.91
CA VAL A 437 17.54 7.64 -4.14
C VAL A 437 18.34 8.90 -4.43
N PRO A 438 18.51 9.30 -5.70
CA PRO A 438 19.16 10.56 -6.06
C PRO A 438 18.51 11.77 -5.34
N PRO A 439 19.25 12.86 -5.13
CA PRO A 439 18.64 14.09 -4.59
C PRO A 439 17.71 14.76 -5.62
N GLU A 440 16.78 15.59 -5.10
CA GLU A 440 15.98 16.44 -5.99
C GLU A 440 16.87 17.54 -6.63
N PRO A 441 16.63 17.95 -7.89
CA PRO A 441 15.51 17.54 -8.75
C PRO A 441 15.76 16.26 -9.57
N PHE A 442 16.96 15.69 -9.51
CA PHE A 442 17.34 14.51 -10.31
C PHE A 442 16.48 13.29 -10.02
N HIS A 443 16.05 13.13 -8.75
CA HIS A 443 15.14 12.05 -8.38
C HIS A 443 13.80 12.16 -9.11
N TRP A 444 13.19 13.34 -9.09
CA TRP A 444 11.91 13.57 -9.77
C TRP A 444 12.05 13.44 -11.29
N LEU A 445 13.05 14.10 -11.92
CA LEU A 445 13.27 14.04 -13.36
C LEU A 445 13.53 12.61 -13.83
N GLY A 446 14.42 11.88 -13.12
CA GLY A 446 14.73 10.49 -13.44
C GLY A 446 13.52 9.57 -13.23
N GLY A 447 12.79 9.75 -12.14
CA GLY A 447 11.59 8.98 -11.84
C GLY A 447 10.48 9.15 -12.88
N GLU A 448 10.17 10.39 -13.29
CA GLU A 448 9.17 10.66 -14.35
C GLU A 448 9.64 10.16 -15.72
N SER A 449 10.94 10.26 -16.04
CA SER A 449 11.48 9.72 -17.29
C SER A 449 11.36 8.19 -17.34
N ILE A 450 11.69 7.50 -16.24
CA ILE A 450 11.55 6.04 -16.12
C ILE A 450 10.07 5.65 -16.23
N ARG A 451 9.20 6.34 -15.48
CA ARG A 451 7.75 6.12 -15.54
C ARG A 451 7.23 6.25 -16.98
N TYR A 452 7.62 7.30 -17.69
CA TYR A 452 7.23 7.49 -19.09
C TYR A 452 7.74 6.37 -19.99
N GLY A 453 9.01 5.96 -19.81
CA GLY A 453 9.59 4.84 -20.56
C GLY A 453 8.84 3.53 -20.35
N ILE A 454 8.44 3.23 -19.09
CA ILE A 454 7.63 2.05 -18.74
C ILE A 454 6.26 2.14 -19.42
N LEU A 455 5.57 3.27 -19.31
CA LEU A 455 4.24 3.45 -19.93
C LEU A 455 4.26 3.20 -21.44
N ARG A 456 5.22 3.80 -22.15
CA ARG A 456 5.35 3.60 -23.62
C ARG A 456 5.74 2.18 -23.99
N LYS A 457 6.53 1.51 -23.15
CA LYS A 457 6.88 0.09 -23.32
C LYS A 457 5.62 -0.78 -23.17
N GLU A 458 4.89 -0.62 -22.08
CA GLU A 458 3.70 -1.43 -21.77
C GLU A 458 2.57 -1.20 -22.77
N GLU A 459 2.36 0.04 -23.22
CA GLU A 459 1.39 0.36 -24.29
C GLU A 459 1.68 -0.44 -25.56
N ALA A 460 2.94 -0.44 -26.02
CA ALA A 460 3.33 -1.22 -27.19
C ALA A 460 3.13 -2.74 -26.97
N GLU A 461 3.46 -3.25 -25.78
CA GLU A 461 3.29 -4.66 -25.41
C GLU A 461 1.82 -5.08 -25.37
N MET A 462 0.95 -4.20 -24.86
CA MET A 462 -0.50 -4.43 -24.83
C MET A 462 -1.11 -4.48 -26.23
N GLU A 463 -0.57 -3.69 -27.17
CA GLU A 463 -0.98 -3.70 -28.58
C GLU A 463 -0.30 -4.81 -29.42
N GLY A 464 0.49 -5.68 -28.79
CA GLY A 464 1.24 -6.74 -29.48
C GLY A 464 2.39 -6.20 -30.36
N ARG A 465 2.80 -4.94 -30.14
CA ARG A 465 3.90 -4.30 -30.86
C ARG A 465 5.22 -4.43 -30.07
N ARG A 466 6.33 -4.39 -30.80
CA ARG A 466 7.65 -4.30 -30.14
C ARG A 466 7.85 -2.90 -29.54
N PRO A 467 8.27 -2.80 -28.27
CA PRO A 467 8.59 -1.51 -27.67
C PRO A 467 9.72 -0.79 -28.42
N GLY A 468 9.63 0.55 -28.48
CA GLY A 468 10.70 1.38 -29.02
C GLY A 468 11.99 1.20 -28.23
N ARG A 469 13.16 1.24 -28.92
CA ARG A 469 14.48 1.00 -28.30
C ARG A 469 14.77 1.94 -27.12
N ILE A 470 14.35 3.20 -27.20
CA ILE A 470 14.56 4.20 -26.15
C ILE A 470 13.70 3.89 -24.94
N SER A 471 12.39 3.65 -25.14
CA SER A 471 11.47 3.32 -24.02
C SER A 471 11.88 2.03 -23.33
N ALA A 472 12.29 1.00 -24.08
CA ALA A 472 12.80 -0.24 -23.52
C ALA A 472 14.09 -0.05 -22.71
N ALA A 473 15.02 0.79 -23.18
CA ALA A 473 16.26 1.08 -22.46
C ALA A 473 15.98 1.87 -21.17
N VAL A 474 15.15 2.90 -21.24
CA VAL A 474 14.78 3.71 -20.06
C VAL A 474 14.02 2.89 -19.03
N ALA A 475 13.13 1.99 -19.45
CA ALA A 475 12.40 1.10 -18.54
C ALA A 475 13.30 0.12 -17.78
N ARG A 476 14.51 -0.20 -18.29
CA ARG A 476 15.50 -1.05 -17.63
C ARG A 476 16.43 -0.34 -16.66
N VAL A 477 16.46 1.00 -16.68
CA VAL A 477 17.35 1.78 -15.80
C VAL A 477 17.23 1.42 -14.32
N PRO A 478 16.02 1.23 -13.76
CA PRO A 478 15.88 0.84 -12.35
C PRO A 478 16.65 -0.44 -12.00
N GLU A 479 16.52 -1.48 -12.80
CA GLU A 479 17.24 -2.77 -12.59
C GLU A 479 18.76 -2.56 -12.60
N LEU A 480 19.28 -1.75 -13.53
CA LEU A 480 20.71 -1.48 -13.66
C LEU A 480 21.28 -0.73 -12.45
N ILE A 481 20.48 0.05 -11.74
CA ILE A 481 20.88 0.78 -10.53
C ILE A 481 20.44 0.08 -9.23
N GLY A 482 19.97 -1.17 -9.32
CA GLY A 482 19.57 -1.98 -8.18
C GLY A 482 18.24 -1.57 -7.55
N PHE A 483 17.36 -0.92 -8.33
CA PHE A 483 16.00 -0.59 -7.92
C PHE A 483 15.02 -1.60 -8.52
N HIS A 484 14.09 -2.04 -7.71
CA HIS A 484 13.02 -2.92 -8.15
C HIS A 484 11.80 -2.09 -8.55
N ILE A 485 11.22 -2.34 -9.74
CA ILE A 485 9.93 -1.78 -10.18
C ILE A 485 9.10 -2.93 -10.72
N GLY A 486 7.86 -2.98 -10.29
CA GLY A 486 6.98 -4.12 -10.56
C GLY A 486 7.08 -5.19 -9.46
N ARG A 487 6.46 -6.31 -9.72
CA ARG A 487 6.42 -7.47 -8.80
C ARG A 487 7.23 -8.62 -9.33
#